data_1fe2392462ec1f83638a2b75c513bff6
#
_entry.id   1fe2392462ec1f83638a2b75c513bff6
#
_cell.length_a   1.000
_cell.length_b   1.000
_cell.length_c   1.000
_cell.angle_alpha   90.00
_cell.angle_beta   90.00
_cell.angle_gamma   90.00
#
_symmetry.space_group_name_H-M   'P 1'
#
loop_
_entity.id
_entity.type
_entity.pdbx_description
1 polymer ?
#
loop_
_entity_poly.entity_id
_entity_poly.type
_entity_poly.pdbx_seq_one_letter_code
_entity_poly.pdbx_strand_id
1 'polypeptide(L)'
;MARFAVKHVPRRYAFIFACVLLLGIVLVSDFLWASSSSSPSSPRWSVTLDLSLDNAIGIGSPIKGKQIKGTKKYDKDSPLMNLNATFADLPAPKWEWEEMPEAPVPRLDGAAIQLKNLLYVFAGYGTIDYVHSHVDIYNFTDNTWGGRFDMPKEMANSHLGMATDGRYIYAVTGQFGPQCRGPTNRNFVLDTETKEWHDLPPLPVPRYAPATQLWRGRLHVMGGSKEDRHEPGLDHWSLAVKDGKALEKEWRKEIPIPRGGPHRACVVANDQLLVIGGQEGDFMAKPGSPIFKCSRRHEVVYGDVYMLDDGTRWKQLPPMPKPDSHIEFAWVLVNNSIVVVGGTTEKHPVTKKMMLVGEVFRFNLDTLEWSVIGRMPFRIKTTLAGYWDGWLYFTSGQRDRGPDDPSPRKVVGCMWRTKLSL
;
A
#
# COMPACT_ATOMS: atom_id res chain seq x y z
N MET A 1 16.06 -22.45 80.07
CA MET A 1 14.98 -22.93 79.16
C MET A 1 14.30 -21.72 78.60
N ALA A 2 14.64 -21.35 77.31
CA ALA A 2 14.00 -20.22 76.64
C ALA A 2 12.82 -20.71 75.82
N ARG A 3 11.63 -20.23 76.14
CA ARG A 3 10.39 -20.51 75.36
C ARG A 3 10.37 -19.58 74.19
N PHE A 4 10.47 -20.14 72.99
CA PHE A 4 10.16 -19.42 71.72
C PHE A 4 8.66 -19.19 71.61
N ALA A 5 8.24 -17.92 71.62
CA ALA A 5 6.88 -17.51 71.35
C ALA A 5 6.65 -17.49 69.85
N VAL A 6 5.82 -18.36 69.30
CA VAL A 6 5.38 -18.36 67.89
C VAL A 6 4.43 -17.19 67.72
N LYS A 7 4.87 -16.12 67.03
CA LYS A 7 4.02 -15.01 66.65
C LYS A 7 2.97 -15.46 65.61
N HIS A 8 1.70 -15.38 65.98
CA HIS A 8 0.59 -15.61 65.07
C HIS A 8 0.62 -14.62 63.90
N VAL A 9 0.83 -15.12 62.68
CA VAL A 9 0.70 -14.33 61.44
C VAL A 9 -0.79 -14.07 61.20
N PRO A 10 -1.23 -12.81 61.02
CA PRO A 10 -2.65 -12.51 60.75
C PRO A 10 -3.15 -13.24 59.51
N ARG A 11 -4.35 -13.86 59.56
CA ARG A 11 -4.94 -14.63 58.46
C ARG A 11 -4.94 -13.93 57.11
N ARG A 12 -4.94 -12.59 57.07
CA ARG A 12 -4.86 -11.77 55.85
C ARG A 12 -3.53 -11.95 55.07
N TYR A 13 -2.45 -12.05 55.80
CA TYR A 13 -1.12 -12.26 55.18
C TYR A 13 -0.91 -13.69 54.69
N ALA A 14 -1.52 -14.68 55.35
CA ALA A 14 -1.51 -16.06 54.92
C ALA A 14 -2.25 -16.23 53.59
N PHE A 15 -3.36 -15.52 53.38
CA PHE A 15 -4.13 -15.53 52.14
C PHE A 15 -3.35 -14.87 50.97
N ILE A 16 -2.71 -13.74 51.21
CA ILE A 16 -1.86 -13.03 50.22
C ILE A 16 -0.68 -13.93 49.82
N PHE A 17 -0.05 -14.58 50.79
CA PHE A 17 1.08 -15.51 50.54
C PHE A 17 0.65 -16.73 49.69
N ALA A 18 -0.54 -17.28 49.95
CA ALA A 18 -1.10 -18.38 49.16
C ALA A 18 -1.41 -17.97 47.74
N CYS A 19 -1.96 -16.77 47.53
CA CYS A 19 -2.24 -16.23 46.16
C CYS A 19 -0.93 -15.97 45.37
N VAL A 20 0.09 -15.45 46.00
CA VAL A 20 1.41 -15.22 45.36
C VAL A 20 2.07 -16.53 44.99
N LEU A 21 1.97 -17.56 45.85
CA LEU A 21 2.53 -18.90 45.60
C LEU A 21 1.80 -19.60 44.46
N LEU A 22 0.47 -19.49 44.39
CA LEU A 22 -0.34 -20.04 43.27
C LEU A 22 -0.02 -19.35 41.96
N LEU A 23 0.13 -18.02 41.95
CA LEU A 23 0.54 -17.27 40.75
C LEU A 23 1.95 -17.68 40.29
N GLY A 24 2.87 -17.88 41.19
CA GLY A 24 4.23 -18.39 40.89
C GLY A 24 4.21 -19.77 40.28
N ILE A 25 3.36 -20.70 40.77
CA ILE A 25 3.24 -22.05 40.24
C ILE A 25 2.64 -22.02 38.81
N VAL A 26 1.64 -21.17 38.53
CA VAL A 26 1.04 -21.01 37.20
C VAL A 26 2.09 -20.49 36.22
N LEU A 27 2.85 -19.47 36.59
CA LEU A 27 3.89 -18.91 35.72
C LEU A 27 5.03 -19.91 35.43
N VAL A 28 5.41 -20.72 36.41
CA VAL A 28 6.43 -21.77 36.21
C VAL A 28 5.90 -22.93 35.36
N SER A 29 4.64 -23.31 35.53
CA SER A 29 4.03 -24.36 34.69
C SER A 29 3.87 -23.91 33.22
N ASP A 30 3.49 -22.64 32.98
CA ASP A 30 3.43 -22.07 31.63
C ASP A 30 4.82 -21.99 30.98
N PHE A 31 5.84 -21.60 31.76
CA PHE A 31 7.22 -21.56 31.28
C PHE A 31 7.76 -22.96 30.95
N LEU A 32 7.47 -23.97 31.76
CA LEU A 32 7.88 -25.35 31.52
C LEU A 32 7.12 -25.99 30.35
N TRP A 33 5.84 -25.66 30.16
CA TRP A 33 5.07 -26.11 29.00
C TRP A 33 5.54 -25.44 27.71
N ALA A 34 5.81 -24.15 27.72
CA ALA A 34 6.41 -23.44 26.60
C ALA A 34 7.80 -23.99 26.23
N SER A 35 8.57 -24.47 27.22
CA SER A 35 9.90 -25.05 27.01
C SER A 35 9.86 -26.50 26.50
N SER A 36 8.80 -27.24 26.79
CA SER A 36 8.65 -28.63 26.36
C SER A 36 7.99 -28.83 25.00
N SER A 37 7.39 -27.76 24.43
CA SER A 37 6.76 -27.78 23.10
C SER A 37 7.66 -27.27 21.96
N SER A 38 8.93 -27.04 22.19
CA SER A 38 9.87 -26.63 21.16
C SER A 38 10.55 -27.83 20.51
N SER A 39 9.89 -28.42 19.53
CA SER A 39 10.58 -29.11 18.43
C SER A 39 10.78 -28.11 17.31
N PRO A 40 12.01 -27.74 16.98
CA PRO A 40 12.27 -26.80 15.92
C PRO A 40 12.30 -27.52 14.57
N SER A 41 11.24 -27.47 13.81
CA SER A 41 11.34 -27.61 12.37
C SER A 41 11.37 -26.23 11.74
N SER A 42 12.51 -25.60 11.78
CA SER A 42 12.80 -24.47 10.90
C SER A 42 12.96 -24.99 9.47
N PRO A 43 12.22 -24.47 8.49
CA PRO A 43 12.54 -24.74 7.10
C PRO A 43 13.83 -23.99 6.76
N ARG A 44 14.91 -24.70 6.64
CA ARG A 44 16.12 -24.21 5.97
C ARG A 44 15.76 -23.96 4.51
N TRP A 45 15.82 -22.70 4.10
CA TRP A 45 15.86 -22.34 2.71
C TRP A 45 17.26 -22.68 2.17
N SER A 46 17.41 -23.85 1.60
CA SER A 46 18.60 -24.19 0.79
C SER A 46 18.37 -23.64 -0.61
N VAL A 47 19.21 -22.72 -1.01
CA VAL A 47 19.39 -22.33 -2.41
C VAL A 47 20.12 -23.47 -3.07
N THR A 48 19.42 -24.31 -3.84
CA THR A 48 20.04 -25.24 -4.79
C THR A 48 20.27 -24.49 -6.09
N LEU A 49 21.52 -24.23 -6.38
CA LEU A 49 22.01 -23.94 -7.73
C LEU A 49 21.86 -25.23 -8.55
N ASP A 50 21.00 -25.18 -9.55
CA ASP A 50 20.86 -26.25 -10.52
C ASP A 50 21.90 -26.04 -11.62
N LEU A 51 22.99 -26.77 -11.52
CA LEU A 51 23.95 -26.95 -12.61
C LEU A 51 23.60 -28.25 -13.32
N SER A 52 22.93 -28.14 -14.46
CA SER A 52 22.71 -29.24 -15.37
C SER A 52 24.04 -29.67 -16.05
N LEU A 53 24.40 -30.90 -15.90
CA LEU A 53 25.32 -31.58 -16.80
C LEU A 53 24.73 -32.94 -17.17
N ASP A 54 24.51 -33.08 -18.47
CA ASP A 54 24.15 -34.32 -19.15
C ASP A 54 25.23 -35.42 -18.95
N ASN A 55 24.81 -36.66 -18.74
CA ASN A 55 25.08 -37.81 -19.62
C ASN A 55 24.86 -39.17 -18.94
N ALA A 56 23.95 -39.88 -19.53
CA ALA A 56 23.99 -41.27 -20.02
C ALA A 56 24.18 -42.48 -19.12
N ILE A 57 23.34 -43.50 -19.44
CA ILE A 57 23.49 -44.98 -19.45
C ILE A 57 22.94 -45.71 -18.21
N GLY A 58 21.78 -46.36 -18.32
CA GLY A 58 21.59 -47.75 -18.61
C GLY A 58 20.95 -48.64 -17.56
N ILE A 59 19.79 -49.21 -17.88
CA ILE A 59 19.30 -50.57 -17.59
C ILE A 59 18.64 -50.87 -16.21
N GLY A 60 17.36 -51.26 -16.25
CA GLY A 60 16.73 -52.10 -15.21
C GLY A 60 15.24 -51.87 -14.99
N SER A 61 14.38 -52.75 -15.47
CA SER A 61 12.90 -52.76 -15.40
C SER A 61 12.33 -53.16 -14.01
N PRO A 62 11.00 -53.30 -13.82
CA PRO A 62 9.98 -52.26 -13.60
C PRO A 62 9.25 -52.42 -12.24
N ILE A 63 8.89 -51.33 -11.62
CA ILE A 63 7.94 -51.32 -10.51
C ILE A 63 6.73 -50.46 -10.89
N LYS A 64 5.54 -51.05 -10.70
CA LYS A 64 4.22 -50.48 -11.05
C LYS A 64 3.99 -49.10 -10.46
N GLY A 65 3.85 -48.12 -11.34
CA GLY A 65 3.58 -46.75 -10.97
C GLY A 65 2.11 -46.46 -10.75
N LYS A 66 1.83 -45.70 -9.70
CA LYS A 66 0.60 -44.91 -9.57
C LYS A 66 0.67 -43.74 -10.54
N GLN A 67 -0.34 -43.61 -11.38
CA GLN A 67 -0.49 -42.47 -12.30
C GLN A 67 -0.56 -41.16 -11.51
N ILE A 68 0.44 -40.33 -11.65
CA ILE A 68 0.40 -38.92 -11.29
C ILE A 68 -0.33 -38.19 -12.44
N LYS A 69 -1.49 -37.63 -12.15
CA LYS A 69 -2.26 -36.82 -13.09
C LYS A 69 -1.38 -35.69 -13.62
N GLY A 70 -1.24 -35.66 -14.94
CA GLY A 70 -0.41 -34.71 -15.66
C GLY A 70 -0.69 -33.27 -15.34
N THR A 71 0.36 -32.50 -15.23
CA THR A 71 0.38 -31.04 -15.31
C THR A 71 -0.23 -30.65 -16.66
N LYS A 72 -1.43 -30.07 -16.62
CA LYS A 72 -2.03 -29.45 -17.81
C LYS A 72 -1.09 -28.36 -18.30
N LYS A 73 -0.39 -28.59 -19.40
CA LYS A 73 0.18 -27.53 -20.23
C LYS A 73 -0.98 -26.62 -20.59
N TYR A 74 -0.89 -25.34 -20.19
CA TYR A 74 -1.85 -24.34 -20.66
C TYR A 74 -1.62 -24.16 -22.16
N ASP A 75 -2.64 -24.54 -22.94
CA ASP A 75 -2.67 -24.33 -24.37
C ASP A 75 -2.76 -22.82 -24.64
N LYS A 76 -1.86 -22.31 -25.45
CA LYS A 76 -1.82 -20.87 -25.79
C LYS A 76 -3.08 -20.40 -26.53
N ASP A 77 -3.85 -21.31 -27.08
CA ASP A 77 -5.08 -21.04 -27.81
C ASP A 77 -6.36 -21.37 -26.98
N SER A 78 -6.23 -21.52 -25.68
CA SER A 78 -7.35 -21.77 -24.78
C SER A 78 -8.31 -20.55 -24.79
N PRO A 79 -9.66 -20.76 -24.82
CA PRO A 79 -10.65 -19.68 -24.69
C PRO A 79 -10.48 -18.81 -23.44
N LEU A 80 -9.69 -19.25 -22.45
CA LEU A 80 -9.32 -18.51 -21.27
C LEU A 80 -8.39 -17.30 -21.56
N MET A 81 -7.75 -17.25 -22.74
CA MET A 81 -6.93 -16.10 -23.17
C MET A 81 -7.77 -14.99 -23.83
N ASN A 82 -9.02 -15.26 -24.20
CA ASN A 82 -9.99 -14.28 -24.70
C ASN A 82 -10.88 -13.70 -23.58
N LEU A 83 -10.42 -13.72 -22.37
CA LEU A 83 -11.10 -13.09 -21.24
C LEU A 83 -11.12 -11.57 -21.44
N ASN A 84 -12.25 -10.96 -21.06
CA ASN A 84 -12.54 -9.53 -21.12
C ASN A 84 -11.28 -8.67 -21.03
N ALA A 85 -11.20 -7.62 -21.83
CA ALA A 85 -10.10 -6.68 -21.89
C ALA A 85 -9.64 -6.12 -20.52
N THR A 86 -10.51 -6.18 -19.51
CA THR A 86 -10.22 -5.77 -18.12
C THR A 86 -9.16 -6.63 -17.44
N PHE A 87 -9.01 -7.90 -17.81
CA PHE A 87 -8.03 -8.81 -17.17
C PHE A 87 -6.76 -8.96 -18.00
N ALA A 88 -6.86 -8.91 -19.31
CA ALA A 88 -5.72 -9.00 -20.20
C ALA A 88 -4.94 -7.68 -20.22
N ASP A 89 -3.66 -7.77 -20.54
CA ASP A 89 -2.89 -6.59 -20.88
C ASP A 89 -3.48 -5.93 -22.13
N LEU A 90 -3.72 -4.63 -22.06
CA LEU A 90 -4.16 -3.86 -23.22
C LEU A 90 -2.99 -3.67 -24.19
N PRO A 91 -3.25 -3.57 -25.50
CA PRO A 91 -2.23 -3.19 -26.46
C PRO A 91 -1.58 -1.86 -26.06
N ALA A 92 -0.26 -1.84 -26.00
CA ALA A 92 0.50 -0.65 -25.60
C ALA A 92 1.84 -0.61 -26.34
N PRO A 93 2.33 0.59 -26.70
CA PRO A 93 3.69 0.76 -27.19
C PRO A 93 4.72 0.25 -26.17
N LYS A 94 5.80 -0.34 -26.63
CA LYS A 94 6.97 -0.60 -25.78
C LYS A 94 7.72 0.70 -25.57
N TRP A 95 8.05 0.95 -24.30
CA TRP A 95 8.96 2.03 -23.93
C TRP A 95 10.31 1.46 -23.51
N GLU A 96 11.35 2.23 -23.72
CA GLU A 96 12.66 1.96 -23.18
C GLU A 96 12.75 2.53 -21.78
N TRP A 97 13.13 1.68 -20.84
CA TRP A 97 13.28 2.04 -19.43
C TRP A 97 14.72 1.91 -19.00
N GLU A 98 15.19 2.89 -18.27
CA GLU A 98 16.52 2.90 -17.65
C GLU A 98 16.39 2.56 -16.16
N GLU A 99 17.21 1.63 -15.71
CA GLU A 99 17.31 1.30 -14.28
C GLU A 99 18.14 2.36 -13.57
N MET A 100 17.64 2.84 -12.43
CA MET A 100 18.24 3.85 -11.59
C MET A 100 18.66 3.24 -10.26
N PRO A 101 19.47 3.92 -9.42
CA PRO A 101 19.82 3.42 -8.10
C PRO A 101 18.60 3.04 -7.28
N GLU A 102 18.58 1.82 -6.74
CA GLU A 102 17.46 1.31 -5.92
C GLU A 102 17.22 2.17 -4.68
N ALA A 103 15.96 2.25 -4.27
CA ALA A 103 15.59 2.86 -2.99
C ALA A 103 16.28 2.13 -1.83
N PRO A 104 16.70 2.84 -0.78
CA PRO A 104 17.42 2.24 0.36
C PRO A 104 16.64 1.12 1.06
N VAL A 105 15.32 1.14 0.98
CA VAL A 105 14.44 0.08 1.50
C VAL A 105 13.26 -0.17 0.55
N PRO A 106 12.86 -1.44 0.33
CA PRO A 106 11.67 -1.76 -0.42
C PRO A 106 10.43 -1.42 0.38
N ARG A 107 9.38 -0.92 -0.29
CA ARG A 107 8.13 -0.49 0.36
C ARG A 107 6.91 -0.98 -0.38
N LEU A 108 5.94 -1.48 0.39
CA LEU A 108 4.58 -1.78 -0.06
C LEU A 108 3.63 -0.81 0.66
N ASP A 109 2.67 -0.26 -0.05
CA ASP A 109 1.68 0.68 0.50
C ASP A 109 2.32 1.88 1.23
N GLY A 110 3.46 2.34 0.72
CA GLY A 110 4.11 3.58 1.10
C GLY A 110 3.43 4.78 0.44
N ALA A 111 3.94 5.96 0.74
CA ALA A 111 3.47 7.20 0.16
C ALA A 111 4.64 8.01 -0.42
N ALA A 112 4.35 8.89 -1.36
CA ALA A 112 5.35 9.80 -1.90
C ALA A 112 4.79 11.18 -2.21
N ILE A 113 5.63 12.18 -2.03
CA ILE A 113 5.36 13.56 -2.43
C ILE A 113 6.57 14.10 -3.18
N GLN A 114 6.34 14.63 -4.36
CA GLN A 114 7.37 15.34 -5.11
C GLN A 114 7.34 16.83 -4.75
N LEU A 115 8.49 17.39 -4.39
CA LEU A 115 8.74 18.81 -4.22
C LEU A 115 9.89 19.23 -5.14
N LYS A 116 9.56 19.94 -6.21
CA LYS A 116 10.55 20.33 -7.23
C LYS A 116 11.28 19.10 -7.76
N ASN A 117 12.61 19.08 -7.63
CA ASN A 117 13.48 17.99 -8.04
C ASN A 117 13.69 16.88 -6.97
N LEU A 118 12.92 16.88 -5.89
CA LEU A 118 13.03 15.91 -4.80
C LEU A 118 11.75 15.07 -4.67
N LEU A 119 11.91 13.76 -4.60
CA LEU A 119 10.84 12.82 -4.25
C LEU A 119 11.04 12.34 -2.81
N TYR A 120 10.14 12.73 -1.94
CA TYR A 120 10.07 12.26 -0.56
C TYR A 120 9.24 10.96 -0.52
N VAL A 121 9.81 9.89 0.00
CA VAL A 121 9.18 8.56 0.07
C VAL A 121 9.02 8.15 1.53
N PHE A 122 7.80 7.86 1.94
CA PHE A 122 7.41 7.69 3.34
C PHE A 122 6.90 6.30 3.65
N ALA A 123 7.14 5.84 4.86
CA ALA A 123 6.41 4.77 5.53
C ALA A 123 6.28 3.47 4.69
N GLY A 124 5.14 2.79 4.81
CA GLY A 124 4.84 1.54 4.09
C GLY A 124 5.45 0.29 4.71
N TYR A 125 5.03 -0.87 4.21
CA TYR A 125 5.49 -2.16 4.71
C TYR A 125 6.84 -2.55 4.09
N GLY A 126 7.80 -2.94 4.93
CA GLY A 126 8.93 -3.75 4.51
C GLY A 126 8.54 -5.23 4.44
N THR A 127 7.85 -5.70 5.48
CA THR A 127 7.16 -6.99 5.57
C THR A 127 5.81 -6.78 6.25
N ILE A 128 4.94 -7.79 6.26
CA ILE A 128 3.65 -7.70 6.97
C ILE A 128 3.80 -7.37 8.46
N ASP A 129 4.92 -7.73 9.06
CA ASP A 129 5.22 -7.53 10.47
C ASP A 129 6.08 -6.28 10.76
N TYR A 130 6.43 -5.52 9.72
CA TYR A 130 7.29 -4.35 9.86
C TYR A 130 6.85 -3.21 8.95
N VAL A 131 6.55 -2.06 9.55
CA VAL A 131 6.25 -0.79 8.88
C VAL A 131 7.42 0.16 9.07
N HIS A 132 7.89 0.77 7.98
CA HIS A 132 8.99 1.72 8.02
C HIS A 132 8.57 3.05 8.66
N SER A 133 9.44 3.62 9.50
CA SER A 133 9.38 5.03 9.92
C SER A 133 10.23 5.94 9.02
N HIS A 134 11.03 5.35 8.13
CA HIS A 134 11.96 6.12 7.31
C HIS A 134 11.27 6.99 6.28
N VAL A 135 11.81 8.20 6.11
CA VAL A 135 11.60 9.05 4.95
C VAL A 135 12.90 9.06 4.15
N ASP A 136 12.86 8.55 2.94
CA ASP A 136 13.98 8.57 2.01
C ASP A 136 13.74 9.62 0.93
N ILE A 137 14.76 10.32 0.52
CA ILE A 137 14.65 11.39 -0.48
C ILE A 137 15.46 11.01 -1.71
N TYR A 138 14.81 11.00 -2.88
CA TYR A 138 15.48 10.88 -4.16
C TYR A 138 15.61 12.24 -4.81
N ASN A 139 16.81 12.56 -5.28
CA ASN A 139 17.09 13.79 -6.03
C ASN A 139 17.14 13.46 -7.52
N PHE A 140 16.19 13.97 -8.29
CA PHE A 140 16.10 13.76 -9.72
C PHE A 140 17.22 14.44 -10.52
N THR A 141 17.85 15.48 -9.98
CA THR A 141 18.91 16.22 -10.70
C THR A 141 20.18 15.39 -10.83
N ASP A 142 20.58 14.72 -9.77
CA ASP A 142 21.79 13.89 -9.73
C ASP A 142 21.50 12.40 -9.71
N ASN A 143 20.23 12.02 -9.69
CA ASN A 143 19.75 10.64 -9.65
C ASN A 143 20.28 9.83 -8.46
N THR A 144 20.27 10.44 -7.28
CA THR A 144 20.77 9.81 -6.06
C THR A 144 19.71 9.76 -4.94
N TRP A 145 19.83 8.76 -4.09
CA TRP A 145 19.12 8.67 -2.81
C TRP A 145 19.95 9.31 -1.71
N GLY A 146 19.30 10.11 -0.85
CA GLY A 146 19.97 10.74 0.30
C GLY A 146 18.98 11.40 1.25
N GLY A 147 19.53 12.13 2.25
CA GLY A 147 18.73 12.97 3.12
C GLY A 147 17.72 12.23 4.00
N ARG A 148 17.95 10.94 4.32
CA ARG A 148 17.08 10.15 5.20
C ARG A 148 16.90 10.80 6.57
N PHE A 149 15.67 10.78 7.04
CA PHE A 149 15.27 11.07 8.42
C PHE A 149 14.07 10.17 8.79
N ASP A 150 13.70 10.15 10.08
CA ASP A 150 12.60 9.31 10.54
C ASP A 150 11.35 10.14 10.83
N MET A 151 10.20 9.54 10.54
CA MET A 151 8.92 9.97 11.08
C MET A 151 8.88 9.63 12.57
N PRO A 152 8.14 10.38 13.41
CA PRO A 152 7.78 9.92 14.74
C PRO A 152 7.23 8.49 14.70
N LYS A 153 7.60 7.66 15.66
CA LYS A 153 7.28 6.22 15.65
C LYS A 153 5.78 5.95 15.56
N GLU A 154 4.97 6.77 16.18
CA GLU A 154 3.51 6.71 16.15
C GLU A 154 2.89 7.04 14.78
N MET A 155 3.69 7.59 13.87
CA MET A 155 3.33 7.91 12.49
C MET A 155 3.81 6.87 11.48
N ALA A 156 4.50 5.84 11.92
CA ALA A 156 4.95 4.74 11.07
C ALA A 156 3.75 3.89 10.64
N ASN A 157 3.01 4.40 9.67
CA ASN A 157 1.79 3.82 9.11
C ASN A 157 2.00 3.41 7.66
N SER A 158 1.09 2.61 7.14
CA SER A 158 0.91 2.38 5.70
C SER A 158 -0.34 3.10 5.21
N HIS A 159 -0.54 3.18 3.90
CA HIS A 159 -1.76 3.70 3.30
C HIS A 159 -2.12 5.13 3.74
N LEU A 160 -1.11 5.97 3.89
CA LEU A 160 -1.28 7.38 4.24
C LEU A 160 -1.95 8.14 3.10
N GLY A 161 -2.83 9.09 3.43
CA GLY A 161 -3.16 10.19 2.53
C GLY A 161 -2.11 11.29 2.65
N MET A 162 -1.66 11.85 1.54
CA MET A 162 -0.67 12.92 1.56
C MET A 162 -0.95 14.02 0.54
N ALA A 163 -0.58 15.25 0.92
CA ALA A 163 -0.64 16.42 0.05
C ALA A 163 0.46 17.43 0.42
N THR A 164 0.70 18.44 -0.43
CA THR A 164 1.70 19.46 -0.16
C THR A 164 1.28 20.82 -0.72
N ASP A 165 1.80 21.90 -0.09
CA ASP A 165 1.72 23.27 -0.60
C ASP A 165 3.04 23.74 -1.25
N GLY A 166 4.02 22.83 -1.40
CA GLY A 166 5.32 23.11 -1.97
C GLY A 166 6.44 23.32 -0.93
N ARG A 167 6.09 23.48 0.36
CA ARG A 167 7.03 23.49 1.49
C ARG A 167 6.62 22.48 2.56
N TYR A 168 5.36 22.52 2.96
CA TYR A 168 4.81 21.61 3.97
C TYR A 168 4.24 20.35 3.32
N ILE A 169 4.46 19.21 3.96
CA ILE A 169 3.85 17.92 3.56
C ILE A 169 2.87 17.52 4.65
N TYR A 170 1.60 17.41 4.26
CA TYR A 170 0.50 17.00 5.12
C TYR A 170 0.33 15.50 5.02
N ALA A 171 0.48 14.77 6.14
CA ALA A 171 0.27 13.33 6.25
C ALA A 171 -1.02 13.07 7.01
N VAL A 172 -1.95 12.37 6.39
CA VAL A 172 -3.32 12.23 6.88
C VAL A 172 -3.63 10.76 7.08
N THR A 173 -4.09 10.41 8.27
CA THR A 173 -4.63 9.08 8.60
C THR A 173 -3.66 7.93 8.25
N GLY A 174 -4.16 6.84 7.70
CA GLY A 174 -3.41 5.65 7.32
C GLY A 174 -3.80 4.43 8.13
N GLN A 175 -3.11 3.34 7.88
CA GLN A 175 -3.30 2.08 8.59
C GLN A 175 -2.23 1.94 9.67
N PHE A 176 -2.69 1.80 10.92
CA PHE A 176 -1.82 1.77 12.08
C PHE A 176 -1.00 0.48 12.18
N GLY A 177 0.31 0.62 12.32
CA GLY A 177 1.24 -0.43 12.69
C GLY A 177 1.32 -1.62 11.72
N PRO A 178 2.01 -2.69 12.13
CA PRO A 178 2.13 -3.91 11.35
C PRO A 178 0.84 -4.74 11.35
N GLN A 179 0.79 -5.79 10.50
CA GLN A 179 -0.26 -6.82 10.46
C GLN A 179 -1.64 -6.29 10.10
N CYS A 180 -1.72 -5.33 9.18
CA CYS A 180 -2.99 -4.78 8.68
C CYS A 180 -3.96 -4.36 9.81
N ARG A 181 -3.48 -3.66 10.81
CA ARG A 181 -4.32 -3.14 11.90
C ARG A 181 -5.29 -2.07 11.40
N GLY A 182 -6.21 -1.65 12.27
CA GLY A 182 -7.23 -0.67 11.93
C GLY A 182 -6.68 0.69 11.50
N PRO A 183 -7.51 1.54 10.88
CA PRO A 183 -7.12 2.88 10.49
C PRO A 183 -6.92 3.78 11.70
N THR A 184 -6.07 4.80 11.53
CA THR A 184 -5.92 5.91 12.48
C THR A 184 -6.71 7.13 12.00
N ASN A 185 -6.99 8.07 12.91
CA ASN A 185 -7.53 9.39 12.58
C ASN A 185 -6.51 10.54 12.83
N ARG A 186 -5.29 10.21 13.21
CA ARG A 186 -4.24 11.21 13.47
C ARG A 186 -3.70 11.78 12.17
N ASN A 187 -3.39 13.06 12.20
CA ASN A 187 -2.88 13.82 11.06
C ASN A 187 -1.68 14.67 11.50
N PHE A 188 -0.75 14.86 10.59
CA PHE A 188 0.49 15.55 10.88
C PHE A 188 0.91 16.41 9.70
N VAL A 189 1.79 17.35 9.96
CA VAL A 189 2.45 18.13 8.94
C VAL A 189 3.95 18.17 9.18
N LEU A 190 4.72 17.97 8.11
CA LEU A 190 6.17 18.10 8.07
C LEU A 190 6.54 19.45 7.48
N ASP A 191 7.35 20.22 8.18
CA ASP A 191 8.11 21.31 7.57
C ASP A 191 9.36 20.72 6.90
N THR A 192 9.44 20.80 5.57
CA THR A 192 10.55 20.19 4.82
C THR A 192 11.87 20.93 4.96
N GLU A 193 11.88 22.16 5.44
CA GLU A 193 13.09 22.95 5.71
C GLU A 193 13.71 22.59 7.06
N THR A 194 12.89 22.56 8.13
CA THR A 194 13.36 22.25 9.51
C THR A 194 13.38 20.77 9.81
N LYS A 195 12.65 19.93 9.05
CA LYS A 195 12.40 18.50 9.32
C LYS A 195 11.59 18.25 10.58
N GLU A 196 10.89 19.24 11.08
CA GLU A 196 10.02 19.14 12.25
C GLU A 196 8.61 18.69 11.85
N TRP A 197 8.01 17.86 12.73
CA TRP A 197 6.65 17.39 12.59
C TRP A 197 5.74 18.07 13.62
N HIS A 198 4.54 18.45 13.18
CA HIS A 198 3.53 19.06 14.02
C HIS A 198 2.20 18.33 13.87
N ASP A 199 1.40 18.26 14.95
CA ASP A 199 0.07 17.68 14.92
C ASP A 199 -0.93 18.58 14.18
N LEU A 200 -1.85 17.94 13.48
CA LEU A 200 -3.06 18.57 12.94
C LEU A 200 -4.31 18.01 13.63
N PRO A 201 -5.44 18.72 13.61
CA PRO A 201 -6.70 18.20 14.15
C PRO A 201 -7.00 16.79 13.61
N PRO A 202 -7.41 15.84 14.48
CA PRO A 202 -7.73 14.49 14.06
C PRO A 202 -8.93 14.47 13.11
N LEU A 203 -8.91 13.54 12.13
CA LEU A 203 -10.06 13.32 11.26
C LEU A 203 -11.25 12.80 12.10
N PRO A 204 -12.49 13.24 11.85
CA PRO A 204 -13.65 12.80 12.62
C PRO A 204 -13.88 11.28 12.63
N VAL A 205 -13.49 10.60 11.55
CA VAL A 205 -13.61 9.14 11.42
C VAL A 205 -12.31 8.57 10.86
N PRO A 206 -11.72 7.54 11.50
CA PRO A 206 -10.51 6.90 10.99
C PRO A 206 -10.69 6.38 9.56
N ARG A 207 -9.66 6.52 8.73
CA ARG A 207 -9.60 6.01 7.35
C ARG A 207 -8.20 5.51 7.03
N TYR A 208 -8.11 4.54 6.12
CA TYR A 208 -6.84 4.23 5.45
C TYR A 208 -7.01 4.30 3.93
N ALA A 209 -5.92 4.58 3.24
CA ALA A 209 -5.87 4.80 1.79
C ALA A 209 -6.93 5.79 1.26
N PRO A 210 -7.18 6.94 1.94
CA PRO A 210 -8.10 7.94 1.44
C PRO A 210 -7.52 8.66 0.23
N ALA A 211 -8.38 9.12 -0.66
CA ALA A 211 -8.02 10.13 -1.64
C ALA A 211 -7.75 11.45 -0.91
N THR A 212 -6.55 12.01 -1.07
CA THR A 212 -6.12 13.20 -0.32
C THR A 212 -5.46 14.19 -1.25
N GLN A 213 -5.83 15.47 -1.15
CA GLN A 213 -5.20 16.54 -1.92
C GLN A 213 -5.41 17.92 -1.25
N LEU A 214 -4.49 18.84 -1.50
CA LEU A 214 -4.65 20.25 -1.16
C LEU A 214 -5.35 20.98 -2.32
N TRP A 215 -6.51 21.58 -2.05
CA TRP A 215 -7.29 22.29 -3.04
C TRP A 215 -7.90 23.55 -2.43
N ARG A 216 -7.68 24.70 -3.08
CA ARG A 216 -8.19 26.01 -2.67
C ARG A 216 -7.92 26.35 -1.20
N GLY A 217 -6.68 26.08 -0.75
CA GLY A 217 -6.25 26.33 0.63
C GLY A 217 -6.84 25.41 1.69
N ARG A 218 -7.45 24.31 1.27
CA ARG A 218 -8.01 23.31 2.17
C ARG A 218 -7.42 21.93 1.88
N LEU A 219 -7.11 21.20 2.91
CA LEU A 219 -6.69 19.81 2.84
C LEU A 219 -7.95 18.94 2.77
N HIS A 220 -8.18 18.31 1.63
CA HIS A 220 -9.33 17.45 1.36
C HIS A 220 -8.99 15.97 1.59
N VAL A 221 -9.87 15.25 2.26
CA VAL A 221 -9.76 13.81 2.55
C VAL A 221 -11.08 13.15 2.21
N MET A 222 -11.04 12.19 1.28
CA MET A 222 -12.23 11.59 0.70
C MET A 222 -12.16 10.07 0.68
N GLY A 223 -13.27 9.41 0.89
CA GLY A 223 -13.38 7.96 0.74
C GLY A 223 -12.51 7.20 1.73
N GLY A 224 -11.64 6.37 1.19
CA GLY A 224 -10.82 5.46 1.97
C GLY A 224 -11.62 4.28 2.52
N SER A 225 -10.96 3.40 3.28
CA SER A 225 -11.59 2.27 3.92
C SER A 225 -11.83 2.52 5.39
N LYS A 226 -12.96 2.03 5.89
CA LYS A 226 -13.33 2.04 7.31
C LYS A 226 -12.65 0.88 8.05
N GLU A 227 -12.82 0.83 9.35
CA GLU A 227 -12.27 -0.22 10.21
C GLU A 227 -12.74 -1.63 9.82
N ASP A 228 -14.00 -1.78 9.42
CA ASP A 228 -14.58 -3.06 8.99
C ASP A 228 -14.13 -3.49 7.59
N ARG A 229 -13.58 -2.55 6.79
CA ARG A 229 -13.06 -2.76 5.42
C ARG A 229 -14.05 -3.33 4.40
N HIS A 230 -15.31 -3.39 4.75
CA HIS A 230 -16.39 -3.82 3.87
C HIS A 230 -17.07 -2.64 3.23
N GLU A 231 -17.48 -1.70 4.08
CA GLU A 231 -18.15 -0.52 3.62
C GLU A 231 -17.14 0.52 3.17
N PRO A 232 -17.19 0.94 1.91
CA PRO A 232 -16.38 2.05 1.44
C PRO A 232 -16.79 3.33 2.17
N GLY A 233 -15.81 4.12 2.63
CA GLY A 233 -16.09 5.45 3.15
C GLY A 233 -16.60 6.34 2.04
N LEU A 234 -17.72 7.03 2.26
CA LEU A 234 -18.26 8.03 1.33
C LEU A 234 -17.96 9.45 1.79
N ASP A 235 -17.53 9.61 3.03
CA ASP A 235 -17.32 10.94 3.61
C ASP A 235 -16.23 11.70 2.89
N HIS A 236 -16.45 12.98 2.75
CA HIS A 236 -15.51 13.96 2.26
C HIS A 236 -15.36 15.03 3.34
N TRP A 237 -14.14 15.23 3.80
CA TRP A 237 -13.77 16.18 4.83
C TRP A 237 -12.77 17.18 4.29
N SER A 238 -12.81 18.41 4.78
CA SER A 238 -11.77 19.40 4.48
C SER A 238 -11.36 20.18 5.72
N LEU A 239 -10.09 20.61 5.75
CA LEU A 239 -9.51 21.42 6.80
C LEU A 239 -8.77 22.58 6.16
N ALA A 240 -9.10 23.82 6.52
CA ALA A 240 -8.36 24.99 6.04
C ALA A 240 -6.96 24.97 6.66
N VAL A 241 -5.95 25.08 5.80
CA VAL A 241 -4.54 25.08 6.22
C VAL A 241 -3.78 26.20 5.52
N LYS A 242 -2.77 26.74 6.21
CA LYS A 242 -1.85 27.72 5.68
C LYS A 242 -0.52 27.64 6.43
N ASP A 243 0.58 27.72 5.71
CA ASP A 243 1.95 27.73 6.27
C ASP A 243 2.18 26.61 7.30
N GLY A 244 1.74 25.37 6.96
CA GLY A 244 1.85 24.19 7.82
C GLY A 244 0.94 24.19 9.05
N LYS A 245 -0.04 25.08 9.13
CA LYS A 245 -0.95 25.19 10.29
C LYS A 245 -2.40 25.02 9.89
N ALA A 246 -3.17 24.35 10.74
CA ALA A 246 -4.62 24.35 10.63
C ALA A 246 -5.17 25.73 11.03
N LEU A 247 -6.07 26.28 10.22
CA LEU A 247 -6.78 27.53 10.50
C LEU A 247 -8.10 27.27 11.23
N GLU A 248 -8.52 26.01 11.32
CA GLU A 248 -9.75 25.56 11.95
C GLU A 248 -9.41 24.48 12.99
N LYS A 249 -10.24 24.35 14.02
CA LYS A 249 -10.09 23.32 15.08
C LYS A 249 -10.67 21.98 14.67
N GLU A 250 -11.63 21.98 13.74
CA GLU A 250 -12.39 20.81 13.33
C GLU A 250 -12.47 20.74 11.80
N TRP A 251 -12.57 19.52 11.29
CA TRP A 251 -12.78 19.25 9.87
C TRP A 251 -14.21 19.60 9.46
N ARG A 252 -14.34 20.30 8.36
CA ARG A 252 -15.61 20.60 7.74
C ARG A 252 -16.07 19.41 6.89
N LYS A 253 -17.35 19.05 7.00
CA LYS A 253 -17.97 18.08 6.13
C LYS A 253 -18.30 18.71 4.78
N GLU A 254 -17.87 18.05 3.71
CA GLU A 254 -18.11 18.44 2.32
C GLU A 254 -19.12 17.50 1.66
N ILE A 255 -19.44 17.76 0.38
CA ILE A 255 -20.30 16.88 -0.39
C ILE A 255 -19.65 15.49 -0.53
N PRO A 256 -20.35 14.39 -0.17
CA PRO A 256 -19.79 13.05 -0.22
C PRO A 256 -19.33 12.67 -1.63
N ILE A 257 -18.27 11.85 -1.71
CA ILE A 257 -17.85 11.27 -2.97
C ILE A 257 -18.93 10.29 -3.49
N PRO A 258 -19.26 10.27 -4.79
CA PRO A 258 -20.33 9.42 -5.33
C PRO A 258 -20.10 7.92 -5.11
N ARG A 259 -18.86 7.48 -5.18
CA ARG A 259 -18.45 6.12 -4.88
C ARG A 259 -17.19 6.15 -4.02
N GLY A 260 -17.29 5.62 -2.81
CA GLY A 260 -16.20 5.59 -1.84
C GLY A 260 -15.18 4.48 -2.09
N GLY A 261 -14.35 4.25 -1.11
CA GLY A 261 -13.36 3.18 -1.11
C GLY A 261 -11.92 3.67 -1.16
N PRO A 262 -10.98 2.76 -0.87
CA PRO A 262 -9.55 3.05 -0.81
C PRO A 262 -8.86 3.02 -2.17
N HIS A 263 -7.57 3.37 -2.16
CA HIS A 263 -6.62 3.14 -3.24
C HIS A 263 -6.89 3.91 -4.54
N ARG A 264 -7.35 5.15 -4.42
CA ARG A 264 -7.67 6.05 -5.51
C ARG A 264 -6.55 7.05 -5.76
N ALA A 265 -6.29 7.37 -7.03
CA ALA A 265 -5.53 8.58 -7.33
C ALA A 265 -6.39 9.82 -7.08
N CYS A 266 -5.75 10.87 -6.53
CA CYS A 266 -6.40 12.14 -6.26
C CYS A 266 -5.52 13.27 -6.82
N VAL A 267 -6.05 14.05 -7.76
CA VAL A 267 -5.29 15.03 -8.52
C VAL A 267 -6.01 16.36 -8.52
N VAL A 268 -5.28 17.45 -8.32
CA VAL A 268 -5.77 18.81 -8.58
C VAL A 268 -5.14 19.29 -9.88
N ALA A 269 -5.98 19.61 -10.84
CA ALA A 269 -5.58 20.15 -12.13
C ALA A 269 -6.60 21.18 -12.60
N ASN A 270 -6.15 22.31 -13.19
CA ASN A 270 -7.01 23.39 -13.69
C ASN A 270 -8.05 23.88 -12.67
N ASP A 271 -7.65 23.97 -11.39
CA ASP A 271 -8.52 24.29 -10.24
C ASP A 271 -9.71 23.32 -10.07
N GLN A 272 -9.56 22.08 -10.52
CA GLN A 272 -10.53 20.99 -10.38
C GLN A 272 -9.94 19.85 -9.55
N LEU A 273 -10.75 19.25 -8.70
CA LEU A 273 -10.35 18.11 -7.87
C LEU A 273 -10.86 16.81 -8.52
N LEU A 274 -9.94 15.95 -8.95
CA LEU A 274 -10.25 14.68 -9.62
C LEU A 274 -9.93 13.50 -8.71
N VAL A 275 -10.81 12.50 -8.73
CA VAL A 275 -10.62 11.20 -8.05
C VAL A 275 -10.80 10.09 -9.05
N ILE A 276 -9.80 9.20 -9.16
CA ILE A 276 -9.66 8.24 -10.25
C ILE A 276 -9.51 6.83 -9.70
N GLY A 277 -10.20 5.85 -10.27
CA GLY A 277 -10.05 4.44 -9.97
C GLY A 277 -10.40 4.07 -8.54
N GLY A 278 -9.65 3.13 -7.97
CA GLY A 278 -9.84 2.63 -6.61
C GLY A 278 -10.62 1.34 -6.54
N GLN A 279 -11.04 0.95 -5.34
CA GLN A 279 -11.74 -0.31 -5.14
C GLN A 279 -12.74 -0.26 -3.98
N GLU A 280 -13.62 -1.25 -3.95
CA GLU A 280 -14.47 -1.60 -2.82
C GLU A 280 -13.98 -2.92 -2.22
N GLY A 281 -13.98 -3.00 -0.89
CA GLY A 281 -13.45 -4.13 -0.18
C GLY A 281 -11.93 -4.20 -0.19
N ASP A 282 -11.40 -4.79 0.84
CA ASP A 282 -9.96 -4.99 1.00
C ASP A 282 -9.70 -6.14 1.98
N PHE A 283 -8.46 -6.27 2.47
CA PHE A 283 -8.12 -7.22 3.51
C PHE A 283 -8.97 -7.01 4.76
N MET A 284 -9.64 -8.07 5.20
CA MET A 284 -10.46 -8.02 6.40
C MET A 284 -9.65 -8.30 7.65
N ALA A 285 -9.79 -7.40 8.62
CA ALA A 285 -9.50 -7.71 9.99
C ALA A 285 -10.65 -8.54 10.60
N LYS A 286 -10.35 -9.56 11.40
CA LYS A 286 -11.38 -10.18 12.25
C LYS A 286 -11.64 -9.25 13.42
N PRO A 287 -12.86 -8.73 13.60
CA PRO A 287 -13.20 -7.95 14.78
C PRO A 287 -12.87 -8.71 16.07
N GLY A 288 -12.27 -8.03 17.04
CA GLY A 288 -11.94 -8.62 18.35
C GLY A 288 -10.69 -9.52 18.35
N SER A 289 -10.00 -9.71 17.23
CA SER A 289 -8.70 -10.39 17.22
C SER A 289 -7.58 -9.40 17.54
N PRO A 290 -6.66 -9.71 18.49
CA PRO A 290 -5.49 -8.88 18.76
C PRO A 290 -4.51 -8.86 17.59
N ILE A 291 -4.62 -9.83 16.67
CA ILE A 291 -3.86 -9.92 15.43
C ILE A 291 -4.87 -10.02 14.29
N PHE A 292 -4.89 -9.01 13.43
CA PHE A 292 -5.71 -9.05 12.23
C PHE A 292 -5.13 -10.06 11.23
N LYS A 293 -5.79 -11.18 11.07
CA LYS A 293 -5.54 -12.05 9.91
C LYS A 293 -6.20 -11.39 8.71
N CYS A 294 -5.39 -10.82 7.84
CA CYS A 294 -5.86 -10.24 6.59
C CYS A 294 -6.43 -11.37 5.71
N SER A 295 -7.73 -11.38 5.50
CA SER A 295 -8.37 -12.23 4.51
C SER A 295 -9.05 -11.36 3.47
N ARG A 296 -8.76 -11.62 2.18
CA ARG A 296 -9.43 -10.93 1.07
C ARG A 296 -10.85 -11.47 0.92
N ARG A 297 -11.81 -10.57 0.97
CA ARG A 297 -13.19 -10.86 0.54
C ARG A 297 -13.61 -9.72 -0.39
N HIS A 298 -14.36 -10.00 -1.42
CA HIS A 298 -15.06 -9.03 -2.26
C HIS A 298 -14.28 -7.75 -2.60
N GLU A 299 -13.24 -7.85 -3.40
CA GLU A 299 -12.62 -6.68 -4.05
C GLU A 299 -13.33 -6.45 -5.38
N VAL A 300 -13.88 -5.25 -5.55
CA VAL A 300 -14.39 -4.75 -6.82
C VAL A 300 -13.55 -3.54 -7.20
N VAL A 301 -12.82 -3.63 -8.30
CA VAL A 301 -11.95 -2.56 -8.78
C VAL A 301 -12.74 -1.63 -9.68
N TYR A 302 -12.51 -0.32 -9.55
CA TYR A 302 -13.22 0.72 -10.26
C TYR A 302 -12.41 1.29 -11.42
N GLY A 303 -13.13 1.63 -12.51
CA GLY A 303 -12.59 2.53 -13.53
C GLY A 303 -13.15 3.95 -13.44
N ASP A 304 -13.95 4.24 -12.41
CA ASP A 304 -14.67 5.50 -12.29
C ASP A 304 -13.72 6.70 -12.15
N VAL A 305 -14.11 7.81 -12.77
CA VAL A 305 -13.43 9.10 -12.64
C VAL A 305 -14.49 10.13 -12.26
N TYR A 306 -14.24 10.82 -11.15
CA TYR A 306 -15.11 11.91 -10.68
C TYR A 306 -14.32 13.20 -10.57
N MET A 307 -14.98 14.30 -10.88
CA MET A 307 -14.42 15.64 -10.86
C MET A 307 -15.33 16.58 -10.07
N LEU A 308 -14.73 17.37 -9.19
CA LEU A 308 -15.37 18.44 -8.45
C LEU A 308 -14.75 19.76 -8.90
N ASP A 309 -15.52 20.64 -9.56
CA ASP A 309 -15.01 21.88 -10.14
C ASP A 309 -15.34 23.14 -9.32
N ASP A 310 -16.50 23.15 -8.68
CA ASP A 310 -17.00 24.31 -7.93
C ASP A 310 -17.26 24.01 -6.44
N GLY A 311 -17.06 22.76 -6.01
CA GLY A 311 -17.32 22.30 -4.64
C GLY A 311 -18.78 21.95 -4.38
N THR A 312 -19.68 22.06 -5.36
CA THR A 312 -21.13 21.84 -5.14
C THR A 312 -21.64 20.52 -5.69
N ARG A 313 -20.99 19.95 -6.71
CA ARG A 313 -21.45 18.73 -7.37
C ARG A 313 -20.30 17.96 -8.00
N TRP A 314 -20.27 16.66 -7.77
CA TRP A 314 -19.41 15.75 -8.50
C TRP A 314 -19.95 15.51 -9.92
N LYS A 315 -19.07 15.59 -10.90
CA LYS A 315 -19.31 15.17 -12.28
C LYS A 315 -18.60 13.86 -12.54
N GLN A 316 -19.26 12.94 -13.21
CA GLN A 316 -18.62 11.72 -13.69
C GLN A 316 -17.98 12.01 -15.07
N LEU A 317 -16.72 11.63 -15.21
CA LEU A 317 -15.96 11.71 -16.45
C LEU A 317 -15.82 10.33 -17.10
N PRO A 318 -15.32 10.23 -18.33
CA PRO A 318 -15.06 8.95 -18.98
C PRO A 318 -14.20 8.04 -18.10
N PRO A 319 -14.58 6.77 -17.93
CA PRO A 319 -13.86 5.83 -17.09
C PRO A 319 -12.51 5.46 -17.68
N MET A 320 -11.60 4.96 -16.83
CA MET A 320 -10.33 4.38 -17.27
C MET A 320 -10.53 3.24 -18.29
N PRO A 321 -9.59 3.02 -19.21
CA PRO A 321 -9.66 1.93 -20.20
C PRO A 321 -9.77 0.54 -19.57
N LYS A 322 -9.29 0.41 -18.35
CA LYS A 322 -9.31 -0.77 -17.50
C LYS A 322 -9.54 -0.31 -16.07
N PRO A 323 -10.40 -0.98 -15.26
CA PRO A 323 -10.49 -0.71 -13.83
C PRO A 323 -9.12 -0.79 -13.16
N ASP A 324 -8.80 0.16 -12.28
CA ASP A 324 -7.50 0.23 -11.64
C ASP A 324 -7.58 0.76 -10.21
N SER A 325 -6.77 0.18 -9.32
CA SER A 325 -6.65 0.55 -7.92
C SER A 325 -5.20 0.44 -7.45
N HIS A 326 -4.91 0.83 -6.21
CA HIS A 326 -3.56 0.89 -5.66
C HIS A 326 -2.66 1.88 -6.45
N ILE A 327 -3.25 3.01 -6.82
CA ILE A 327 -2.66 4.06 -7.65
C ILE A 327 -2.57 5.42 -6.92
N GLU A 328 -2.66 5.45 -5.59
CA GLU A 328 -2.70 6.68 -4.78
C GLU A 328 -1.57 7.64 -5.11
N PHE A 329 -0.37 7.11 -5.34
CA PHE A 329 0.84 7.85 -5.67
C PHE A 329 1.50 7.39 -6.97
N ALA A 330 0.78 6.62 -7.77
CA ALA A 330 1.25 6.04 -9.03
C ALA A 330 0.87 6.93 -10.23
N TRP A 331 0.92 8.24 -10.06
CA TRP A 331 0.53 9.19 -11.09
C TRP A 331 1.41 10.44 -11.09
N VAL A 332 1.44 11.11 -12.25
CA VAL A 332 2.05 12.44 -12.42
C VAL A 332 1.13 13.32 -13.27
N LEU A 333 1.21 14.63 -13.06
CA LEU A 333 0.53 15.64 -13.88
C LEU A 333 1.56 16.32 -14.79
N VAL A 334 1.41 16.20 -16.10
CA VAL A 334 2.35 16.71 -17.10
C VAL A 334 1.59 17.19 -18.34
N ASN A 335 1.91 18.39 -18.82
CA ASN A 335 1.35 18.95 -20.07
C ASN A 335 -0.18 18.76 -20.19
N ASN A 336 -0.90 19.20 -19.17
CA ASN A 336 -2.36 19.07 -19.09
C ASN A 336 -2.87 17.64 -19.26
N SER A 337 -2.08 16.67 -18.79
CA SER A 337 -2.44 15.24 -18.81
C SER A 337 -2.09 14.58 -17.48
N ILE A 338 -2.96 13.72 -16.99
CA ILE A 338 -2.70 12.85 -15.85
C ILE A 338 -2.18 11.54 -16.40
N VAL A 339 -0.97 11.15 -15.99
CA VAL A 339 -0.35 9.88 -16.38
C VAL A 339 -0.37 8.94 -15.18
N VAL A 340 -0.96 7.77 -15.32
CA VAL A 340 -1.07 6.74 -14.27
C VAL A 340 -0.23 5.52 -14.66
N VAL A 341 0.52 4.97 -13.71
CA VAL A 341 1.44 3.85 -13.94
C VAL A 341 1.16 2.67 -13.01
N GLY A 342 1.04 1.46 -13.56
CA GLY A 342 0.82 0.26 -12.74
C GLY A 342 -0.53 0.26 -12.02
N GLY A 343 -0.63 -0.52 -10.95
CA GLY A 343 -1.84 -0.70 -10.14
C GLY A 343 -2.33 -2.15 -10.08
N THR A 344 -3.58 -2.33 -9.74
CA THR A 344 -4.28 -3.62 -9.78
C THR A 344 -5.63 -3.49 -10.49
N THR A 345 -5.91 -4.44 -11.35
CA THR A 345 -7.23 -4.57 -11.98
C THR A 345 -8.05 -5.68 -11.32
N GLU A 346 -9.18 -6.02 -11.91
CA GLU A 346 -10.06 -7.07 -11.42
C GLU A 346 -9.34 -8.42 -11.26
N LYS A 347 -9.82 -9.23 -10.32
CA LYS A 347 -9.27 -10.56 -10.09
C LYS A 347 -9.48 -11.46 -11.30
N HIS A 348 -8.50 -12.32 -11.54
CA HIS A 348 -8.63 -13.36 -12.56
C HIS A 348 -9.90 -14.20 -12.32
N PRO A 349 -10.81 -14.33 -13.32
CA PRO A 349 -12.14 -14.91 -13.09
C PRO A 349 -12.11 -16.37 -12.65
N VAL A 350 -11.09 -17.13 -13.05
CA VAL A 350 -10.95 -18.56 -12.74
C VAL A 350 -10.08 -18.77 -11.49
N THR A 351 -8.87 -18.18 -11.47
CA THR A 351 -7.91 -18.41 -10.38
C THR A 351 -8.18 -17.56 -9.15
N LYS A 352 -9.03 -16.52 -9.27
CA LYS A 352 -9.34 -15.53 -8.24
C LYS A 352 -8.11 -14.80 -7.69
N LYS A 353 -6.99 -14.87 -8.39
CA LYS A 353 -5.77 -14.15 -8.04
C LYS A 353 -5.90 -12.68 -8.43
N MET A 354 -5.27 -11.80 -7.65
CA MET A 354 -5.08 -10.40 -8.01
C MET A 354 -4.26 -10.30 -9.29
N MET A 355 -4.63 -9.36 -10.15
CA MET A 355 -3.97 -9.09 -11.43
C MET A 355 -3.33 -7.71 -11.34
N LEU A 356 -2.01 -7.64 -11.49
CA LEU A 356 -1.28 -6.39 -11.53
C LEU A 356 -1.34 -5.75 -12.92
N VAL A 357 -1.28 -4.44 -12.95
CA VAL A 357 -1.31 -3.60 -14.15
C VAL A 357 0.12 -3.25 -14.59
N GLY A 358 0.40 -3.29 -15.86
CA GLY A 358 1.68 -2.94 -16.46
C GLY A 358 1.57 -1.87 -17.54
N GLU A 359 0.37 -1.37 -17.79
CA GLU A 359 0.13 -0.28 -18.74
C GLU A 359 0.47 1.07 -18.11
N VAL A 360 0.74 2.03 -18.97
CA VAL A 360 0.80 3.46 -18.66
C VAL A 360 -0.38 4.13 -19.32
N PHE A 361 -1.27 4.69 -18.50
CA PHE A 361 -2.47 5.38 -18.95
C PHE A 361 -2.25 6.89 -18.96
N ARG A 362 -2.84 7.56 -19.95
CA ARG A 362 -2.91 9.01 -20.03
C ARG A 362 -4.36 9.46 -20.07
N PHE A 363 -4.74 10.38 -19.20
CA PHE A 363 -5.97 11.14 -19.28
C PHE A 363 -5.66 12.57 -19.74
N ASN A 364 -6.13 12.92 -20.92
CA ASN A 364 -5.97 14.28 -21.45
C ASN A 364 -7.07 15.18 -20.86
N LEU A 365 -6.69 16.25 -20.17
CA LEU A 365 -7.63 17.15 -19.49
C LEU A 365 -8.35 18.11 -20.44
N ASP A 366 -7.83 18.31 -21.67
CA ASP A 366 -8.49 19.16 -22.69
C ASP A 366 -9.60 18.40 -23.42
N THR A 367 -9.31 17.14 -23.79
CA THR A 367 -10.28 16.31 -24.56
C THR A 367 -11.12 15.41 -23.67
N LEU A 368 -10.73 15.23 -22.39
CA LEU A 368 -11.31 14.28 -21.44
C LEU A 368 -11.28 12.84 -21.93
N GLU A 369 -10.24 12.46 -22.66
CA GLU A 369 -10.08 11.14 -23.24
C GLU A 369 -8.92 10.37 -22.59
N TRP A 370 -9.12 9.07 -22.43
CA TRP A 370 -8.09 8.13 -22.02
C TRP A 370 -7.36 7.50 -23.19
N SER A 371 -6.07 7.26 -23.02
CA SER A 371 -5.23 6.47 -23.94
C SER A 371 -4.25 5.60 -23.17
N VAL A 372 -3.85 4.48 -23.81
CA VAL A 372 -2.75 3.62 -23.34
C VAL A 372 -1.51 4.06 -24.08
N ILE A 373 -0.59 4.73 -23.41
CA ILE A 373 0.55 5.39 -24.03
C ILE A 373 1.85 4.61 -23.94
N GLY A 374 1.92 3.58 -23.07
CA GLY A 374 3.13 2.81 -22.88
C GLY A 374 2.95 1.60 -22.00
N ARG A 375 4.05 0.87 -21.83
CA ARG A 375 4.14 -0.30 -20.95
C ARG A 375 5.35 -0.20 -20.04
N MET A 376 5.13 -0.51 -18.77
CA MET A 376 6.17 -0.62 -17.76
C MET A 376 7.05 -1.86 -18.00
N PRO A 377 8.27 -1.92 -17.45
CA PRO A 377 9.17 -3.08 -17.60
C PRO A 377 8.59 -4.36 -16.97
N PHE A 378 7.70 -4.22 -16.01
CA PHE A 378 6.94 -5.28 -15.35
C PHE A 378 5.66 -4.71 -14.74
N ARG A 379 4.69 -5.55 -14.42
CA ARG A 379 3.47 -5.13 -13.72
C ARG A 379 3.77 -4.89 -12.25
N ILE A 380 3.22 -3.82 -11.68
CA ILE A 380 3.49 -3.41 -10.30
C ILE A 380 2.30 -2.65 -9.72
N LYS A 381 2.02 -2.85 -8.43
CA LYS A 381 1.04 -2.08 -7.67
C LYS A 381 1.70 -1.24 -6.56
N THR A 382 1.00 -0.24 -6.08
CA THR A 382 1.46 0.67 -5.02
C THR A 382 2.83 1.28 -5.30
N THR A 383 3.14 1.47 -6.58
CA THR A 383 4.36 2.16 -6.98
C THR A 383 4.21 3.66 -6.78
N LEU A 384 5.33 4.33 -6.65
CA LEU A 384 5.41 5.77 -6.35
C LEU A 384 6.02 6.45 -7.57
N ALA A 385 5.25 7.33 -8.21
CA ALA A 385 5.66 7.99 -9.43
C ALA A 385 6.20 9.39 -9.18
N GLY A 386 7.05 9.85 -10.09
CA GLY A 386 7.56 11.22 -10.15
C GLY A 386 7.86 11.64 -11.58
N TYR A 387 7.94 12.93 -11.80
CA TYR A 387 8.29 13.50 -13.12
C TYR A 387 9.27 14.66 -12.97
N TRP A 388 10.37 14.60 -13.72
CA TRP A 388 11.37 15.67 -13.72
C TRP A 388 12.07 15.77 -15.07
N ASP A 389 12.17 16.95 -15.61
CA ASP A 389 12.93 17.27 -16.82
C ASP A 389 12.70 16.30 -18.01
N GLY A 390 11.44 16.05 -18.31
CA GLY A 390 11.03 15.17 -19.42
C GLY A 390 11.10 13.67 -19.09
N TRP A 391 11.44 13.30 -17.85
CA TRP A 391 11.52 11.90 -17.44
C TRP A 391 10.40 11.53 -16.46
N LEU A 392 9.74 10.44 -16.76
CA LEU A 392 8.83 9.75 -15.85
C LEU A 392 9.61 8.72 -15.04
N TYR A 393 9.47 8.77 -13.74
CA TYR A 393 10.10 7.85 -12.79
C TYR A 393 9.06 7.04 -12.05
N PHE A 394 9.42 5.82 -11.64
CA PHE A 394 8.68 5.09 -10.63
C PHE A 394 9.62 4.30 -9.71
N THR A 395 9.19 4.09 -8.47
CA THR A 395 9.94 3.33 -7.46
C THR A 395 9.02 2.56 -6.54
N SER A 396 9.58 1.55 -5.85
CA SER A 396 8.89 0.77 -4.82
C SER A 396 7.63 0.05 -5.32
N GLY A 397 6.93 -0.62 -4.42
CA GLY A 397 5.71 -1.36 -4.70
C GLY A 397 5.90 -2.86 -4.71
N GLN A 398 4.87 -3.57 -5.15
CA GLN A 398 4.87 -5.03 -5.26
C GLN A 398 4.72 -5.45 -6.72
N ARG A 399 5.77 -6.05 -7.28
CA ARG A 399 5.79 -6.51 -8.67
C ARG A 399 5.18 -7.91 -8.83
N ASP A 400 4.90 -8.25 -10.09
CA ASP A 400 4.41 -9.55 -10.53
C ASP A 400 5.42 -10.70 -10.37
N ARG A 401 4.98 -11.89 -10.72
CA ARG A 401 5.79 -13.12 -10.72
C ARG A 401 6.55 -13.34 -12.01
N GLY A 402 6.33 -12.50 -13.01
CA GLY A 402 6.95 -12.58 -14.33
C GLY A 402 5.95 -12.34 -15.45
N PRO A 403 6.42 -12.38 -16.72
CA PRO A 403 5.58 -12.09 -17.87
C PRO A 403 4.30 -12.92 -17.96
N ASP A 404 4.37 -14.17 -17.57
CA ASP A 404 3.28 -15.15 -17.68
C ASP A 404 2.39 -15.25 -16.42
N ASP A 405 2.77 -14.62 -15.30
CA ASP A 405 1.99 -14.62 -14.06
C ASP A 405 1.86 -13.20 -13.48
N PRO A 406 0.76 -12.49 -13.78
CA PRO A 406 0.52 -11.11 -13.33
C PRO A 406 0.17 -10.99 -11.84
N SER A 407 0.15 -12.09 -11.09
CA SER A 407 -0.16 -12.06 -9.67
C SER A 407 1.02 -11.50 -8.83
N PRO A 408 0.75 -10.78 -7.73
CA PRO A 408 1.79 -10.15 -6.94
C PRO A 408 2.73 -11.15 -6.27
N ARG A 409 4.02 -10.85 -6.24
CA ARG A 409 5.05 -11.68 -5.61
C ARG A 409 5.94 -10.89 -4.65
N LYS A 410 6.75 -9.98 -5.17
CA LYS A 410 7.89 -9.40 -4.46
C LYS A 410 7.69 -7.90 -4.24
N VAL A 411 7.89 -7.46 -3.01
CA VAL A 411 8.08 -6.04 -2.69
C VAL A 411 9.49 -5.65 -3.13
N VAL A 412 9.60 -4.55 -3.85
CA VAL A 412 10.85 -4.10 -4.48
C VAL A 412 11.18 -2.68 -4.08
N GLY A 413 12.46 -2.35 -4.08
CA GLY A 413 12.98 -0.99 -3.96
C GLY A 413 13.50 -0.44 -5.30
N CYS A 414 13.17 -1.09 -6.42
CA CYS A 414 13.62 -0.69 -7.74
C CYS A 414 13.26 0.76 -8.06
N MET A 415 14.12 1.43 -8.81
CA MET A 415 13.87 2.75 -9.39
C MET A 415 14.11 2.68 -10.88
N TRP A 416 13.16 3.17 -11.67
CA TRP A 416 13.23 3.17 -13.14
C TRP A 416 12.79 4.51 -13.68
N ARG A 417 13.30 4.88 -14.86
CA ARG A 417 12.84 6.04 -15.58
C ARG A 417 12.69 5.79 -17.08
N THR A 418 11.88 6.60 -17.72
CA THR A 418 11.74 6.63 -19.18
C THR A 418 11.47 8.04 -19.65
N LYS A 419 11.81 8.38 -20.88
CA LYS A 419 11.44 9.66 -21.48
C LYS A 419 9.94 9.69 -21.73
N LEU A 420 9.28 10.75 -21.26
CA LEU A 420 7.85 10.98 -21.44
C LEU A 420 7.65 12.13 -22.44
N SER A 421 7.15 11.76 -23.63
CA SER A 421 6.73 12.71 -24.67
C SER A 421 5.20 12.61 -24.79
N LEU A 422 4.49 13.72 -24.47
CA LEU A 422 3.01 13.85 -24.49
C LEU A 422 2.57 14.90 -25.49
#